data_bc14199f88d115f6dd4c2072beacafed
#
_entry.id   bc14199f88d115f6dd4c2072beacafed
#
_cell.length_a   1.000
_cell.length_b   1.000
_cell.length_c   1.000
_cell.angle_alpha   90.00
_cell.angle_beta   90.00
_cell.angle_gamma   90.00
#
_symmetry.space_group_name_H-M   'P 1'
#
loop_
_entity.id
_entity.type
_entity.pdbx_description
1 polymer ?
#
loop_
_entity_poly.entity_id
_entity_poly.type
_entity_poly.pdbx_seq_one_letter_code
_entity_poly.pdbx_strand_id
1 'polypeptide(L)'
;MAHSDSSLTIEWTLPDLEEEKWEFFNHPAKQPFYEKYKIGWDSITANAPSARLARYPRSSEIEGTPVLLSHHTYEDYCRYLAKAKRGYRLNYSKMEDALQRDGKLTLPAPIILTSGGEALLFSGYRRLCLAWNYGMIPYVLLISA
;
A
#
# COMPACT_ATOMS: atom_id res chain seq x y z
N MET A 1 16.26 -1.03 24.47
CA MET A 1 15.29 -2.10 24.76
C MET A 1 14.27 -2.18 23.63
N ALA A 2 13.97 -3.37 23.18
CA ALA A 2 12.98 -3.55 22.13
C ALA A 2 11.55 -3.35 22.67
N HIS A 3 10.71 -2.71 21.89
CA HIS A 3 9.30 -2.56 22.21
C HIS A 3 8.57 -3.87 21.97
N SER A 4 7.52 -4.16 22.73
CA SER A 4 6.64 -5.28 22.42
C SER A 4 5.75 -4.87 21.24
N ASP A 5 5.27 -5.85 20.48
CA ASP A 5 4.43 -5.57 19.30
C ASP A 5 3.18 -4.77 19.69
N SER A 6 2.60 -5.03 20.88
CA SER A 6 1.41 -4.32 21.34
C SER A 6 1.65 -2.84 21.63
N SER A 7 2.91 -2.42 21.79
CA SER A 7 3.25 -1.01 22.04
C SER A 7 3.68 -0.29 20.75
N LEU A 8 3.81 -0.99 19.64
CA LEU A 8 4.23 -0.39 18.39
C LEU A 8 3.04 0.25 17.69
N THR A 9 3.25 1.42 17.09
CA THR A 9 2.20 2.14 16.38
C THR A 9 2.70 2.69 15.06
N ILE A 10 1.80 2.75 14.08
CA ILE A 10 2.07 3.42 12.81
C ILE A 10 0.98 4.49 12.63
N GLU A 11 1.42 5.73 12.41
CA GLU A 11 0.54 6.83 12.06
C GLU A 11 0.53 6.96 10.54
N TRP A 12 -0.66 7.09 9.95
CA TRP A 12 -0.83 7.16 8.51
C TRP A 12 -1.18 8.60 8.11
N THR A 13 -0.42 9.12 7.14
CA THR A 13 -0.64 10.46 6.59
C THR A 13 -1.16 10.36 5.17
N LEU A 14 -1.68 11.46 4.64
CA LEU A 14 -2.08 11.50 3.24
C LEU A 14 -0.82 11.43 2.37
N PRO A 15 -0.83 10.60 1.32
CA PRO A 15 0.32 10.50 0.43
C PRO A 15 0.42 11.71 -0.49
N ASP A 16 1.63 11.99 -0.95
CA ASP A 16 1.88 13.00 -1.96
C ASP A 16 1.81 12.31 -3.32
N LEU A 17 0.79 12.63 -4.11
CA LEU A 17 0.57 11.99 -5.40
C LEU A 17 1.72 12.23 -6.39
N GLU A 18 2.37 13.40 -6.34
CA GLU A 18 3.49 13.65 -7.23
C GLU A 18 4.64 12.67 -6.98
N GLU A 19 4.87 12.29 -5.73
CA GLU A 19 5.88 11.29 -5.39
C GLU A 19 5.49 9.89 -5.86
N GLU A 20 4.18 9.65 -6.05
CA GLU A 20 3.67 8.34 -6.47
C GLU A 20 3.51 8.23 -7.99
N LYS A 21 3.71 9.32 -8.73
CA LYS A 21 3.46 9.37 -10.17
C LYS A 21 4.28 8.35 -10.95
N TRP A 22 5.50 8.09 -10.50
CA TRP A 22 6.38 7.11 -11.14
C TRP A 22 5.74 5.72 -11.21
N GLU A 23 5.02 5.31 -10.16
CA GLU A 23 4.34 4.01 -10.11
C GLU A 23 3.33 3.85 -11.27
N PHE A 24 2.60 4.92 -11.58
CA PHE A 24 1.60 4.85 -12.64
C PHE A 24 2.25 4.54 -13.99
N PHE A 25 3.36 5.19 -14.31
CA PHE A 25 3.97 5.07 -15.62
C PHE A 25 4.98 3.92 -15.76
N ASN A 26 5.45 3.38 -14.66
CA ASN A 26 6.60 2.47 -14.69
C ASN A 26 6.34 1.08 -14.10
N HIS A 27 5.09 0.69 -13.91
CA HIS A 27 4.75 -0.62 -13.37
C HIS A 27 3.90 -1.41 -14.36
N PRO A 28 4.54 -2.25 -15.21
CA PRO A 28 3.82 -2.94 -16.30
C PRO A 28 2.66 -3.82 -15.84
N ALA A 29 2.78 -4.46 -14.68
CA ALA A 29 1.76 -5.38 -14.19
C ALA A 29 0.41 -4.70 -13.92
N LYS A 30 0.39 -3.37 -13.75
CA LYS A 30 -0.83 -2.62 -13.45
C LYS A 30 -1.47 -2.03 -14.69
N GLN A 31 -0.77 -1.98 -15.81
CA GLN A 31 -1.28 -1.36 -17.03
C GLN A 31 -2.60 -1.97 -17.53
N PRO A 32 -2.80 -3.31 -17.49
CA PRO A 32 -4.08 -3.88 -17.93
C PRO A 32 -5.29 -3.32 -17.17
N PHE A 33 -5.14 -3.04 -15.88
CA PHE A 33 -6.22 -2.44 -15.09
C PHE A 33 -6.52 -1.02 -15.57
N TYR A 34 -5.48 -0.23 -15.83
CA TYR A 34 -5.66 1.13 -16.33
C TYR A 34 -6.33 1.13 -17.69
N GLU A 35 -5.92 0.22 -18.57
CA GLU A 35 -6.51 0.13 -19.90
C GLU A 35 -7.97 -0.29 -19.85
N LYS A 36 -8.28 -1.28 -19.01
CA LYS A 36 -9.64 -1.80 -18.86
C LYS A 36 -10.63 -0.71 -18.46
N TYR A 37 -10.23 0.15 -17.56
CA TYR A 37 -11.11 1.18 -17.00
C TYR A 37 -10.80 2.58 -17.53
N LYS A 38 -9.91 2.68 -18.51
CA LYS A 38 -9.52 3.95 -19.14
C LYS A 38 -9.04 4.97 -18.11
N ILE A 39 -8.19 4.51 -17.19
CA ILE A 39 -7.66 5.35 -16.14
C ILE A 39 -6.39 6.02 -16.61
N GLY A 40 -6.35 7.35 -16.53
CA GLY A 40 -5.14 8.14 -16.79
C GLY A 40 -4.70 8.83 -15.50
N TRP A 41 -3.48 9.35 -15.52
CA TRP A 41 -2.98 10.11 -14.37
C TRP A 41 -3.89 11.28 -14.04
N ASP A 42 -4.46 11.92 -15.07
CA ASP A 42 -5.38 13.04 -14.87
C ASP A 42 -6.65 12.62 -14.14
N SER A 43 -7.19 11.43 -14.41
CA SER A 43 -8.37 10.97 -13.69
C SER A 43 -8.05 10.66 -12.22
N ILE A 44 -6.86 10.14 -11.95
CA ILE A 44 -6.43 9.88 -10.58
C ILE A 44 -6.33 11.20 -9.82
N THR A 45 -5.65 12.19 -10.38
CA THR A 45 -5.47 13.48 -9.71
C THR A 45 -6.78 14.25 -9.58
N ALA A 46 -7.67 14.15 -10.56
CA ALA A 46 -8.97 14.80 -10.50
C ALA A 46 -9.87 14.22 -9.40
N ASN A 47 -9.74 12.94 -9.11
CA ASN A 47 -10.56 12.26 -8.11
C ASN A 47 -9.92 12.21 -6.72
N ALA A 48 -8.66 12.59 -6.59
CA ALA A 48 -7.96 12.58 -5.31
C ALA A 48 -8.61 13.45 -4.24
N PRO A 49 -9.13 14.65 -4.54
CA PRO A 49 -9.78 15.47 -3.51
C PRO A 49 -11.01 14.83 -2.89
N SER A 50 -11.66 13.91 -3.59
CA SER A 50 -12.82 13.17 -3.08
C SER A 50 -12.44 11.84 -2.44
N ALA A 51 -11.16 11.51 -2.37
CA ALA A 51 -10.69 10.28 -1.80
C ALA A 51 -10.87 10.27 -0.28
N ARG A 52 -10.95 9.07 0.28
CA ARG A 52 -11.10 8.93 1.72
C ARG A 52 -10.16 7.87 2.26
N LEU A 53 -9.82 7.99 3.53
CA LEU A 53 -9.05 6.96 4.22
C LEU A 53 -10.01 5.85 4.66
N ALA A 54 -9.57 4.61 4.47
CA ALA A 54 -10.31 3.43 4.89
C ALA A 54 -9.37 2.44 5.53
N ARG A 55 -9.88 1.65 6.48
CA ARG A 55 -9.10 0.60 7.10
C ARG A 55 -9.04 -0.61 6.17
N TYR A 56 -7.86 -1.20 6.06
CA TYR A 56 -7.66 -2.35 5.20
C TYR A 56 -7.05 -3.51 6.00
N PRO A 57 -7.89 -4.33 6.66
CA PRO A 57 -7.38 -5.52 7.33
C PRO A 57 -6.81 -6.49 6.30
N ARG A 58 -5.93 -7.37 6.73
CA ARG A 58 -5.31 -8.35 5.84
C ARG A 58 -6.38 -9.23 5.22
N SER A 59 -6.71 -8.98 3.96
CA SER A 59 -7.80 -9.64 3.26
C SER A 59 -7.60 -9.51 1.75
N SER A 60 -8.31 -10.33 0.98
CA SER A 60 -8.36 -10.20 -0.47
C SER A 60 -9.31 -9.10 -0.92
N GLU A 61 -10.05 -8.49 0.01
CA GLU A 61 -11.07 -7.49 -0.31
C GLU A 61 -10.96 -6.30 0.60
N ILE A 62 -11.36 -5.13 0.09
CA ILE A 62 -11.56 -3.95 0.91
C ILE A 62 -13.02 -3.52 0.78
N GLU A 63 -13.73 -3.45 1.90
CA GLU A 63 -15.14 -3.05 1.94
C GLU A 63 -15.99 -3.85 0.93
N GLY A 64 -15.70 -5.15 0.79
CA GLY A 64 -16.43 -6.02 -0.12
C GLY A 64 -15.94 -6.00 -1.56
N THR A 65 -14.94 -5.20 -1.88
CA THR A 65 -14.41 -5.09 -3.24
C THR A 65 -13.09 -5.87 -3.34
N PRO A 66 -12.98 -6.83 -4.29
CA PRO A 66 -11.72 -7.56 -4.49
C PRO A 66 -10.59 -6.60 -4.86
N VAL A 67 -9.41 -6.82 -4.27
CA VAL A 67 -8.24 -5.98 -4.52
C VAL A 67 -7.20 -6.77 -5.30
N LEU A 68 -6.79 -6.23 -6.44
CA LEU A 68 -5.67 -6.77 -7.21
C LEU A 68 -4.37 -6.21 -6.62
N LEU A 69 -3.54 -7.11 -6.14
CA LEU A 69 -2.24 -6.75 -5.60
C LEU A 69 -1.20 -6.90 -6.70
N SER A 70 -0.12 -6.13 -6.61
CA SER A 70 0.92 -6.15 -7.61
C SER A 70 1.68 -7.47 -7.66
N HIS A 71 1.54 -8.31 -6.65
CA HIS A 71 2.00 -9.69 -6.62
C HIS A 71 0.78 -10.57 -6.43
N HIS A 72 0.89 -11.85 -6.68
CA HIS A 72 -0.26 -12.76 -6.72
C HIS A 72 -1.07 -12.74 -5.43
N THR A 73 -0.39 -12.91 -4.30
CA THR A 73 -1.05 -12.88 -2.99
C THR A 73 -0.13 -12.19 -2.00
N TYR A 74 -0.71 -11.81 -0.86
CA TYR A 74 0.08 -11.29 0.24
C TYR A 74 1.16 -12.29 0.67
N GLU A 75 0.81 -13.58 0.74
CA GLU A 75 1.74 -14.63 1.14
C GLU A 75 2.90 -14.76 0.16
N ASP A 76 2.64 -14.66 -1.14
CA ASP A 76 3.69 -14.71 -2.16
C ASP A 76 4.64 -13.53 -2.03
N TYR A 77 4.08 -12.36 -1.77
CA TYR A 77 4.89 -11.16 -1.58
C TYR A 77 5.76 -11.27 -0.33
N CYS A 78 5.20 -11.78 0.77
CA CYS A 78 5.96 -11.96 1.99
C CYS A 78 7.08 -12.99 1.81
N ARG A 79 6.82 -14.07 1.07
CA ARG A 79 7.88 -15.03 0.74
C ARG A 79 8.98 -14.39 -0.09
N TYR A 80 8.61 -13.54 -1.04
CA TYR A 80 9.57 -12.81 -1.83
C TYR A 80 10.44 -11.89 -0.96
N LEU A 81 9.83 -11.15 -0.06
CA LEU A 81 10.56 -10.29 0.88
C LEU A 81 11.52 -11.09 1.76
N ALA A 82 11.10 -12.27 2.22
CA ALA A 82 11.92 -13.10 3.07
C ALA A 82 13.14 -13.67 2.34
N LYS A 83 12.96 -14.05 1.07
CA LYS A 83 14.05 -14.64 0.29
C LYS A 83 15.08 -13.62 -0.15
N ALA A 84 14.63 -12.48 -0.57
CA ALA A 84 15.50 -11.50 -1.20
C ALA A 84 15.75 -10.35 -0.23
N LYS A 85 16.82 -10.43 0.54
CA LYS A 85 17.14 -9.45 1.58
C LYS A 85 18.01 -8.30 1.10
N ARG A 86 17.88 -7.91 -0.18
CA ARG A 86 18.72 -6.87 -0.77
C ARG A 86 17.89 -6.01 -1.72
N GLY A 87 18.54 -4.97 -2.23
CA GLY A 87 17.93 -4.10 -3.20
C GLY A 87 16.80 -3.26 -2.59
N TYR A 88 15.71 -3.15 -3.28
CA TYR A 88 14.64 -2.27 -2.83
C TYR A 88 14.01 -2.67 -1.50
N ARG A 89 14.25 -3.89 -1.04
CA ARG A 89 13.75 -4.31 0.26
C ARG A 89 14.47 -3.66 1.43
N LEU A 90 15.56 -2.97 1.15
CA LEU A 90 16.16 -2.12 2.18
C LEU A 90 15.16 -1.11 2.72
N ASN A 91 14.20 -0.66 1.89
CA ASN A 91 13.17 0.26 2.37
C ASN A 91 12.29 -0.39 3.44
N TYR A 92 11.92 -1.65 3.24
CA TYR A 92 11.16 -2.38 4.26
C TYR A 92 11.96 -2.53 5.55
N SER A 93 13.21 -2.96 5.43
CA SER A 93 14.08 -3.13 6.60
C SER A 93 14.29 -1.84 7.36
N LYS A 94 14.46 -0.72 6.66
CA LYS A 94 14.61 0.59 7.29
C LYS A 94 13.37 1.00 8.05
N MET A 95 12.18 0.77 7.48
CA MET A 95 10.93 1.06 8.16
C MET A 95 10.76 0.17 9.40
N GLU A 96 11.06 -1.11 9.26
CA GLU A 96 10.96 -2.05 10.38
C GLU A 96 11.91 -1.68 11.51
N ASP A 97 13.16 -1.35 11.17
CA ASP A 97 14.15 -0.94 12.15
C ASP A 97 13.71 0.33 12.89
N ALA A 98 13.17 1.30 12.17
CA ALA A 98 12.68 2.54 12.77
C ALA A 98 11.50 2.26 13.72
N LEU A 99 10.58 1.40 13.31
CA LEU A 99 9.44 1.04 14.15
C LEU A 99 9.89 0.35 15.44
N GLN A 100 10.82 -0.59 15.33
CA GLN A 100 11.33 -1.32 16.49
C GLN A 100 12.13 -0.38 17.41
N ARG A 101 12.93 0.51 16.85
CA ARG A 101 13.78 1.40 17.64
C ARG A 101 12.96 2.45 18.37
N ASP A 102 12.02 3.08 17.69
CA ASP A 102 11.30 4.24 18.21
C ASP A 102 9.93 3.89 18.78
N GLY A 103 9.40 2.68 18.51
CA GLY A 103 8.08 2.26 18.93
C GLY A 103 6.97 2.91 18.14
N LYS A 104 7.28 3.79 17.20
CA LYS A 104 6.34 4.57 16.43
C LYS A 104 6.93 4.92 15.07
N LEU A 105 6.09 4.93 14.05
CA LEU A 105 6.51 5.28 12.70
C LEU A 105 5.38 6.04 12.02
N THR A 106 5.73 7.07 11.25
CA THR A 106 4.75 7.82 10.45
C THR A 106 4.99 7.49 8.98
N LEU A 107 3.97 7.04 8.30
CA LEU A 107 4.05 6.64 6.89
C LEU A 107 2.90 7.23 6.08
N PRO A 108 3.13 7.55 4.81
CA PRO A 108 2.02 7.89 3.92
C PRO A 108 1.15 6.65 3.69
N ALA A 109 -0.17 6.86 3.68
CA ALA A 109 -1.11 5.76 3.47
C ALA A 109 -0.90 5.16 2.08
N PRO A 110 -0.93 3.83 1.95
CA PRO A 110 -0.96 3.20 0.63
C PRO A 110 -2.18 3.66 -0.15
N ILE A 111 -2.11 3.61 -1.48
CA ILE A 111 -3.19 4.08 -2.34
C ILE A 111 -3.83 2.89 -3.05
N ILE A 112 -5.16 2.82 -2.97
CA ILE A 112 -5.95 1.84 -3.70
C ILE A 112 -6.88 2.59 -4.65
N LEU A 113 -6.83 2.23 -5.93
CA LEU A 113 -7.74 2.77 -6.95
C LEU A 113 -8.93 1.84 -7.08
N THR A 114 -10.13 2.40 -7.13
CA THR A 114 -11.35 1.62 -7.39
C THR A 114 -11.99 2.04 -8.69
N SER A 115 -12.50 1.10 -9.44
CA SER A 115 -13.22 1.35 -10.68
C SER A 115 -14.00 0.09 -11.09
N GLY A 116 -15.25 0.24 -11.51
CA GLY A 116 -16.03 -0.84 -12.07
C GLY A 116 -16.23 -2.05 -11.16
N GLY A 117 -16.27 -1.88 -9.84
CA GLY A 117 -16.45 -2.99 -8.91
C GLY A 117 -15.16 -3.75 -8.60
N GLU A 118 -14.02 -3.24 -9.05
CA GLU A 118 -12.71 -3.80 -8.74
C GLU A 118 -11.82 -2.76 -8.10
N ALA A 119 -10.75 -3.21 -7.46
CA ALA A 119 -9.78 -2.31 -6.85
C ALA A 119 -8.38 -2.79 -7.17
N LEU A 120 -7.45 -1.85 -7.25
CA LEU A 120 -6.03 -2.14 -7.51
C LEU A 120 -5.19 -1.45 -6.45
N LEU A 121 -4.26 -2.19 -5.85
CA LEU A 121 -3.27 -1.55 -5.00
C LEU A 121 -2.30 -0.79 -5.90
N PHE A 122 -2.43 0.52 -5.89
CA PHE A 122 -1.63 1.40 -6.74
C PHE A 122 -0.20 1.55 -6.21
N SER A 123 -0.06 1.80 -4.92
CA SER A 123 1.27 1.92 -4.30
C SER A 123 1.20 1.60 -2.81
N GLY A 124 2.35 1.23 -2.22
CA GLY A 124 2.47 1.06 -0.79
C GLY A 124 2.44 -0.38 -0.30
N TYR A 125 2.74 -1.35 -1.15
CA TYR A 125 2.67 -2.77 -0.78
C TYR A 125 3.56 -3.07 0.44
N ARG A 126 4.78 -2.53 0.45
CA ARG A 126 5.71 -2.78 1.57
C ARG A 126 5.19 -2.19 2.87
N ARG A 127 4.53 -1.04 2.80
CA ARG A 127 3.91 -0.41 3.97
C ARG A 127 2.74 -1.24 4.49
N LEU A 128 1.95 -1.81 3.60
CA LEU A 128 0.89 -2.74 3.99
C LEU A 128 1.47 -3.96 4.68
N CYS A 129 2.50 -4.56 4.09
CA CYS A 129 3.13 -5.75 4.66
C CYS A 129 3.70 -5.48 6.05
N LEU A 130 4.31 -4.32 6.24
CA LEU A 130 4.83 -3.95 7.54
C LEU A 130 3.72 -3.94 8.59
N ALA A 131 2.61 -3.24 8.29
CA ALA A 131 1.51 -3.16 9.23
C ALA A 131 0.92 -4.54 9.51
N TRP A 132 0.63 -5.31 8.48
CA TRP A 132 0.03 -6.64 8.65
C TRP A 132 0.94 -7.60 9.39
N ASN A 133 2.27 -7.54 9.15
CA ASN A 133 3.22 -8.41 9.83
C ASN A 133 3.27 -8.16 11.34
N TYR A 134 2.89 -6.98 11.78
CA TYR A 134 2.82 -6.64 13.20
C TYR A 134 1.40 -6.66 13.76
N GLY A 135 0.46 -7.26 13.03
CA GLY A 135 -0.92 -7.41 13.49
C GLY A 135 -1.72 -6.11 13.50
N MET A 136 -1.27 -5.11 12.75
CA MET A 136 -1.94 -3.81 12.68
C MET A 136 -2.88 -3.76 11.49
N ILE A 137 -3.88 -2.88 11.55
CA ILE A 137 -4.79 -2.61 10.45
C ILE A 137 -4.42 -1.25 9.87
N PRO A 138 -3.80 -1.22 8.68
CA PRO A 138 -3.41 0.06 8.07
C PRO A 138 -4.61 0.83 7.55
N TYR A 139 -4.44 2.15 7.43
CA TYR A 139 -5.32 2.99 6.64
C TYR A 139 -4.76 3.09 5.23
N VAL A 140 -5.64 3.09 4.26
CA VAL A 140 -5.30 3.28 2.85
C VAL A 140 -6.14 4.42 2.30
N LEU A 141 -5.63 5.10 1.27
CA LEU A 141 -6.39 6.13 0.58
C LEU A 141 -7.12 5.50 -0.59
N LEU A 142 -8.45 5.51 -0.57
CA LEU A 142 -9.28 5.00 -1.66
C LEU A 142 -9.59 6.13 -2.63
N ILE A 143 -9.19 5.97 -3.88
CA ILE A 143 -9.48 6.92 -4.95
C ILE A 143 -10.36 6.22 -5.98
N SER A 144 -11.54 6.77 -6.24
CA SER A 144 -12.40 6.31 -7.34
C SER A 144 -11.87 6.91 -8.63
N ALA A 145 -11.28 6.07 -9.46
CA ALA A 145 -10.62 6.54 -10.66
C ALA A 145 -11.49 6.39 -11.91
#